data_ddd164209a3b2d28653b91728a9d8d92
#
_entry.id   ddd164209a3b2d28653b91728a9d8d92
#
_cell.length_a   1.000
_cell.length_b   1.000
_cell.length_c   1.000
_cell.angle_alpha   90.00
_cell.angle_beta   90.00
_cell.angle_gamma   90.00
#
_symmetry.space_group_name_H-M   'P 1'
#
loop_
_entity.id
_entity.type
_entity.pdbx_description
1 polymer ?
#
loop_
_entity_poly.entity_id
_entity_poly.type
_entity_poly.pdbx_seq_one_letter_code
_entity_poly.pdbx_strand_id
1 'polypeptide(L)'
;LESQIIGDFEIIGQIKKAYNRFKKEKKNSNPYLERAINSAIQISKKIKNETGISNGAASVSYAAVYYILNHQKNISDKNILLLGVGEIGQNTVENLMKHIYQPNIKIANRSSEKAEKIAEKYNIPNIPFENFESELQKTDILIVATGAKTPIINKNHLQHGKKTLVIDLSIPNNVDKNIKEIDGVTLIDIDGLSSQIQETMEQRRKEIPKAEDIIKLMMKDFLEWEKTRKMVPKIHNFKSILKNIELNE
;
A
#
# COMPACT_ATOMS: atom_id res chain seq x y z
N LEU A 1 9.32 11.75 -3.15
CA LEU A 1 8.56 13.00 -3.35
C LEU A 1 8.09 13.17 -4.80
N GLU A 2 8.77 12.59 -5.78
CA GLU A 2 8.44 12.65 -7.23
C GLU A 2 7.28 11.72 -7.66
N SER A 3 6.66 11.02 -6.73
CA SER A 3 5.50 10.18 -7.01
C SER A 3 4.23 11.02 -7.18
N GLN A 4 3.28 10.56 -8.02
CA GLN A 4 1.94 11.15 -8.10
C GLN A 4 1.25 11.16 -6.72
N ILE A 5 1.52 10.15 -5.91
CA ILE A 5 1.06 10.05 -4.53
C ILE A 5 2.23 10.37 -3.60
N ILE A 6 2.24 11.59 -3.07
CA ILE A 6 3.28 12.04 -2.15
C ILE A 6 3.25 11.19 -0.88
N GLY A 7 4.41 10.67 -0.47
CA GLY A 7 4.55 9.86 0.73
C GLY A 7 4.06 8.41 0.57
N ASP A 8 3.92 7.91 -0.65
CA ASP A 8 3.61 6.51 -0.90
C ASP A 8 4.77 5.62 -0.42
N PHE A 9 4.50 4.82 0.61
CA PHE A 9 5.48 3.91 1.21
C PHE A 9 5.62 2.59 0.45
N GLU A 10 4.74 2.28 -0.49
CA GLU A 10 4.83 1.06 -1.30
C GLU A 10 6.04 1.10 -2.23
N ILE A 11 6.43 2.29 -2.71
CA ILE A 11 7.58 2.49 -3.59
C ILE A 11 8.86 1.95 -2.96
N ILE A 12 9.13 2.25 -1.69
CA ILE A 12 10.33 1.74 -1.03
C ILE A 12 10.29 0.22 -0.84
N GLY A 13 9.08 -0.34 -0.70
CA GLY A 13 8.85 -1.79 -0.68
C GLY A 13 9.19 -2.43 -2.03
N GLN A 14 8.80 -1.81 -3.13
CA GLN A 14 9.12 -2.25 -4.50
C GLN A 14 10.63 -2.18 -4.75
N ILE A 15 11.30 -1.10 -4.35
CA ILE A 15 12.77 -0.96 -4.45
C ILE A 15 13.47 -2.09 -3.68
N LYS A 16 13.06 -2.39 -2.44
CA LYS A 16 13.60 -3.50 -1.65
C LYS A 16 13.43 -4.84 -2.34
N LYS A 17 12.24 -5.13 -2.86
CA LYS A 17 11.94 -6.38 -3.56
C LYS A 17 12.81 -6.53 -4.81
N ALA A 18 12.91 -5.47 -5.63
CA ALA A 18 13.73 -5.46 -6.83
C ALA A 18 15.22 -5.67 -6.52
N TYR A 19 15.73 -4.99 -5.50
CA TYR A 19 17.12 -5.13 -5.08
C TYR A 19 17.45 -6.52 -4.52
N ASN A 20 16.57 -7.09 -3.72
CA ASN A 20 16.73 -8.44 -3.19
C ASN A 20 16.73 -9.48 -4.30
N ARG A 21 15.90 -9.31 -5.34
CA ARG A 21 15.90 -10.15 -6.52
C ARG A 21 17.22 -10.03 -7.29
N PHE A 22 17.67 -8.81 -7.54
CA PHE A 22 18.97 -8.54 -8.17
C PHE A 22 20.14 -9.20 -7.43
N LYS A 23 20.17 -9.13 -6.08
CA LYS A 23 21.20 -9.78 -5.27
C LYS A 23 21.20 -11.30 -5.41
N LYS A 24 20.03 -11.92 -5.54
CA LYS A 24 19.91 -13.38 -5.72
C LYS A 24 20.37 -13.84 -7.10
N GLU A 25 20.12 -13.04 -8.13
CA GLU A 25 20.45 -13.37 -9.53
C GLU A 25 21.94 -13.10 -9.85
N LYS A 26 22.54 -12.09 -9.23
CA LYS A 26 23.94 -11.68 -9.46
C LYS A 26 24.76 -11.84 -8.19
N LYS A 27 25.76 -12.74 -8.22
CA LYS A 27 26.66 -12.99 -7.08
C LYS A 27 27.55 -11.80 -6.68
N ASN A 28 27.71 -10.79 -7.54
CA ASN A 28 28.53 -9.61 -7.27
C ASN A 28 27.63 -8.40 -6.99
N SER A 29 27.53 -7.98 -5.73
CA SER A 29 26.88 -6.73 -5.33
C SER A 29 27.82 -5.54 -5.63
N ASN A 30 27.29 -4.49 -6.27
CA ASN A 30 27.98 -3.22 -6.38
C ASN A 30 27.88 -2.46 -5.05
N PRO A 31 28.99 -2.25 -4.29
CA PRO A 31 28.96 -1.58 -2.99
C PRO A 31 28.34 -0.16 -3.04
N TYR A 32 28.48 0.54 -4.17
CA TYR A 32 27.88 1.85 -4.36
C TYR A 32 26.35 1.75 -4.41
N LEU A 33 25.84 0.82 -5.23
CA LEU A 33 24.40 0.59 -5.35
C LEU A 33 23.80 0.12 -4.01
N GLU A 34 24.50 -0.76 -3.32
CA GLU A 34 24.07 -1.23 -1.99
C GLU A 34 23.98 -0.09 -0.98
N ARG A 35 24.99 0.78 -0.93
CA ARG A 35 24.99 1.94 -0.04
C ARG A 35 23.87 2.93 -0.41
N ALA A 36 23.68 3.21 -1.70
CA ALA A 36 22.62 4.11 -2.19
C ALA A 36 21.24 3.61 -1.82
N ILE A 37 20.96 2.33 -2.05
CA ILE A 37 19.66 1.73 -1.71
C ILE A 37 19.44 1.71 -0.19
N ASN A 38 20.44 1.32 0.59
CA ASN A 38 20.34 1.33 2.05
C ASN A 38 20.12 2.75 2.59
N SER A 39 20.81 3.75 2.04
CA SER A 39 20.58 5.16 2.41
C SER A 39 19.16 5.60 2.07
N ALA A 40 18.65 5.28 0.88
CA ALA A 40 17.26 5.59 0.49
C ALA A 40 16.24 4.93 1.44
N ILE A 41 16.48 3.68 1.85
CA ILE A 41 15.63 2.95 2.82
C ILE A 41 15.66 3.63 4.19
N GLN A 42 16.84 4.04 4.66
CA GLN A 42 16.99 4.73 5.95
C GLN A 42 16.32 6.11 5.92
N ILE A 43 16.52 6.89 4.85
CA ILE A 43 15.85 8.18 4.64
C ILE A 43 14.33 8.01 4.67
N SER A 44 13.80 7.06 3.89
CA SER A 44 12.36 6.79 3.85
C SER A 44 11.81 6.40 5.21
N LYS A 45 12.53 5.57 5.98
CA LYS A 45 12.13 5.18 7.33
C LYS A 45 12.12 6.38 8.28
N LYS A 46 13.13 7.25 8.21
CA LYS A 46 13.22 8.45 9.04
C LYS A 46 12.10 9.44 8.73
N ILE A 47 11.85 9.70 7.45
CA ILE A 47 10.74 10.56 7.01
C ILE A 47 9.41 10.00 7.53
N LYS A 48 9.15 8.70 7.40
CA LYS A 48 7.92 8.07 7.88
C LYS A 48 7.73 8.23 9.38
N ASN A 49 8.81 8.19 10.16
CA ASN A 49 8.74 8.25 11.63
C ASN A 49 8.68 9.69 12.17
N GLU A 50 9.28 10.65 11.47
CA GLU A 50 9.47 12.02 11.96
C GLU A 50 8.58 13.05 11.27
N THR A 51 7.81 12.64 10.24
CA THR A 51 6.88 13.53 9.52
C THR A 51 5.51 12.89 9.34
N GLY A 52 4.50 13.72 9.10
CA GLY A 52 3.15 13.29 8.73
C GLY A 52 2.98 12.92 7.25
N ILE A 53 4.05 12.92 6.44
CA ILE A 53 3.96 12.77 4.97
C ILE A 53 3.41 11.41 4.53
N SER A 54 3.44 10.41 5.38
CA SER A 54 2.88 9.07 5.12
C SER A 54 1.57 8.81 5.85
N ASN A 55 1.01 9.82 6.55
CA ASN A 55 -0.23 9.69 7.29
C ASN A 55 -1.45 9.80 6.34
N GLY A 56 -2.55 9.17 6.74
CA GLY A 56 -3.82 9.22 6.02
C GLY A 56 -3.87 8.40 4.73
N ALA A 57 -4.98 8.47 4.03
CA ALA A 57 -5.29 7.67 2.86
C ALA A 57 -4.53 8.16 1.62
N ALA A 58 -3.60 7.36 1.12
CA ALA A 58 -2.87 7.65 -0.11
C ALA A 58 -3.26 6.74 -1.28
N SER A 59 -3.83 5.59 -1.00
CA SER A 59 -4.35 4.67 -2.01
C SER A 59 -5.85 4.48 -1.83
N VAL A 60 -6.54 4.16 -2.90
CA VAL A 60 -7.98 3.88 -2.88
C VAL A 60 -8.32 2.77 -1.88
N SER A 61 -7.50 1.73 -1.81
CA SER A 61 -7.64 0.62 -0.85
C SER A 61 -7.53 1.09 0.61
N TYR A 62 -6.58 1.96 0.90
CA TYR A 62 -6.45 2.51 2.25
C TYR A 62 -7.56 3.52 2.55
N ALA A 63 -7.99 4.34 1.58
CA ALA A 63 -9.10 5.27 1.74
C ALA A 63 -10.40 4.54 2.10
N ALA A 64 -10.66 3.39 1.46
CA ALA A 64 -11.80 2.55 1.80
C ALA A 64 -11.77 2.07 3.25
N VAL A 65 -10.62 1.55 3.70
CA VAL A 65 -10.45 1.09 5.09
C VAL A 65 -10.55 2.26 6.07
N TYR A 66 -9.95 3.40 5.76
CA TYR A 66 -10.04 4.61 6.58
C TYR A 66 -11.48 5.13 6.67
N TYR A 67 -12.23 5.08 5.56
CA TYR A 67 -13.67 5.40 5.57
C TYR A 67 -14.44 4.47 6.51
N ILE A 68 -14.20 3.16 6.43
CA ILE A 68 -14.83 2.17 7.31
C ILE A 68 -14.53 2.50 8.78
N LEU A 69 -13.25 2.74 9.13
CA LEU A 69 -12.81 3.04 10.50
C LEU A 69 -13.49 4.28 11.08
N ASN A 70 -13.74 5.30 10.25
CA ASN A 70 -14.33 6.57 10.71
C ASN A 70 -15.87 6.54 10.77
N HIS A 71 -16.53 5.69 9.99
CA HIS A 71 -17.99 5.72 9.84
C HIS A 71 -18.68 4.48 10.42
N GLN A 72 -17.92 3.44 10.81
CA GLN A 72 -18.48 2.24 11.42
C GLN A 72 -18.00 2.08 12.87
N LYS A 73 -18.96 1.80 13.77
CA LYS A 73 -18.65 1.44 15.15
C LYS A 73 -18.57 -0.09 15.27
N ASN A 74 -17.76 -0.60 16.23
CA ASN A 74 -17.64 -2.02 16.54
C ASN A 74 -17.32 -2.86 15.29
N ILE A 75 -16.30 -2.45 14.53
CA ILE A 75 -15.99 -3.06 13.24
C ILE A 75 -15.64 -4.54 13.38
N SER A 76 -15.04 -4.96 14.49
CA SER A 76 -14.72 -6.37 14.77
C SER A 76 -15.96 -7.30 14.78
N ASP A 77 -17.14 -6.74 15.07
CA ASP A 77 -18.40 -7.47 15.09
C ASP A 77 -19.10 -7.44 13.71
N LYS A 78 -18.55 -6.75 12.73
CA LYS A 78 -19.14 -6.58 11.41
C LYS A 78 -18.68 -7.66 10.44
N ASN A 79 -19.64 -8.21 9.70
CA ASN A 79 -19.36 -9.12 8.60
C ASN A 79 -18.91 -8.35 7.36
N ILE A 80 -17.67 -8.51 6.97
CA ILE A 80 -17.09 -7.86 5.79
C ILE A 80 -17.01 -8.88 4.67
N LEU A 81 -17.58 -8.56 3.50
CA LEU A 81 -17.42 -9.33 2.27
C LEU A 81 -16.64 -8.51 1.26
N LEU A 82 -15.56 -9.06 0.72
CA LEU A 82 -14.78 -8.45 -0.35
C LEU A 82 -14.91 -9.29 -1.61
N LEU A 83 -15.45 -8.67 -2.66
CA LEU A 83 -15.58 -9.23 -3.99
C LEU A 83 -14.44 -8.75 -4.89
N GLY A 84 -13.63 -9.69 -5.36
CA GLY A 84 -12.49 -9.42 -6.22
C GLY A 84 -11.17 -9.28 -5.45
N VAL A 85 -10.20 -10.13 -5.80
CA VAL A 85 -8.84 -10.13 -5.23
C VAL A 85 -7.78 -9.79 -6.28
N GLY A 86 -8.09 -8.83 -7.15
CA GLY A 86 -7.10 -8.13 -7.97
C GLY A 86 -6.14 -7.32 -7.10
N GLU A 87 -5.31 -6.47 -7.69
CA GLU A 87 -4.33 -5.66 -6.95
C GLU A 87 -5.01 -4.79 -5.86
N ILE A 88 -6.08 -4.07 -6.22
CA ILE A 88 -6.85 -3.23 -5.27
C ILE A 88 -7.46 -4.08 -4.16
N GLY A 89 -8.07 -5.23 -4.50
CA GLY A 89 -8.69 -6.11 -3.50
C GLY A 89 -7.66 -6.70 -2.54
N GLN A 90 -6.51 -7.16 -3.01
CA GLN A 90 -5.42 -7.66 -2.17
C GLN A 90 -4.89 -6.58 -1.21
N ASN A 91 -4.65 -5.37 -1.72
CA ASN A 91 -4.22 -4.24 -0.89
C ASN A 91 -5.29 -3.86 0.13
N THR A 92 -6.57 -4.01 -0.21
CA THR A 92 -7.69 -3.76 0.72
C THR A 92 -7.72 -4.79 1.84
N VAL A 93 -7.57 -6.10 1.54
CA VAL A 93 -7.44 -7.14 2.57
C VAL A 93 -6.26 -6.87 3.48
N GLU A 94 -5.09 -6.55 2.91
CA GLU A 94 -3.89 -6.25 3.70
C GLU A 94 -4.11 -5.07 4.65
N ASN A 95 -4.76 -4.01 4.19
CA ASN A 95 -5.06 -2.85 5.02
C ASN A 95 -6.12 -3.17 6.09
N LEU A 96 -7.17 -3.94 5.78
CA LEU A 96 -8.15 -4.39 6.76
C LEU A 96 -7.50 -5.20 7.87
N MET A 97 -6.69 -6.20 7.52
CA MET A 97 -5.97 -7.04 8.47
C MET A 97 -4.97 -6.28 9.33
N LYS A 98 -4.42 -5.19 8.81
CA LYS A 98 -3.43 -4.36 9.51
C LYS A 98 -4.04 -3.36 10.48
N HIS A 99 -5.22 -2.83 10.15
CA HIS A 99 -5.81 -1.70 10.87
C HIS A 99 -7.04 -2.08 11.71
N ILE A 100 -7.62 -3.25 11.50
CA ILE A 100 -8.75 -3.75 12.28
C ILE A 100 -8.29 -4.98 13.07
N TYR A 101 -8.57 -4.98 14.36
CA TYR A 101 -8.26 -6.14 15.22
C TYR A 101 -9.23 -7.29 14.93
N GLN A 102 -8.71 -8.43 14.49
CA GLN A 102 -9.47 -9.65 14.16
C GLN A 102 -10.75 -9.38 13.32
N PRO A 103 -10.63 -8.77 12.13
CA PRO A 103 -11.80 -8.46 11.32
C PRO A 103 -12.45 -9.75 10.79
N ASN A 104 -13.77 -9.81 10.83
CA ASN A 104 -14.53 -10.92 10.24
C ASN A 104 -14.70 -10.69 8.74
N ILE A 105 -13.67 -11.05 7.97
CA ILE A 105 -13.61 -10.87 6.52
C ILE A 105 -13.81 -12.19 5.81
N LYS A 106 -14.65 -12.19 4.78
CA LYS A 106 -14.73 -13.23 3.76
C LYS A 106 -14.38 -12.64 2.40
N ILE A 107 -13.75 -13.44 1.54
CA ILE A 107 -13.43 -13.03 0.19
C ILE A 107 -14.12 -13.93 -0.82
N ALA A 108 -14.49 -13.36 -1.98
CA ALA A 108 -14.95 -14.11 -3.14
C ALA A 108 -14.30 -13.56 -4.40
N ASN A 109 -13.92 -14.43 -5.32
CA ASN A 109 -13.36 -14.06 -6.60
C ASN A 109 -13.69 -15.07 -7.68
N ARG A 110 -13.93 -14.60 -8.91
CA ARG A 110 -14.23 -15.50 -10.04
C ARG A 110 -13.13 -16.55 -10.27
N SER A 111 -11.85 -16.19 -10.07
CA SER A 111 -10.74 -17.15 -10.09
C SER A 111 -10.52 -17.67 -8.68
N SER A 112 -10.89 -18.93 -8.39
CA SER A 112 -10.73 -19.59 -7.10
C SER A 112 -9.28 -19.63 -6.66
N GLU A 113 -8.34 -19.97 -7.56
CA GLU A 113 -6.91 -20.07 -7.25
C GLU A 113 -6.31 -18.78 -6.66
N LYS A 114 -6.73 -17.61 -7.20
CA LYS A 114 -6.26 -16.31 -6.66
C LYS A 114 -6.84 -16.04 -5.28
N ALA A 115 -8.10 -16.38 -5.07
CA ALA A 115 -8.77 -16.20 -3.80
C ALA A 115 -8.20 -17.14 -2.73
N GLU A 116 -7.93 -18.39 -3.06
CA GLU A 116 -7.31 -19.38 -2.17
C GLU A 116 -5.96 -18.90 -1.66
N LYS A 117 -5.06 -18.41 -2.54
CA LYS A 117 -3.76 -17.88 -2.14
C LYS A 117 -3.84 -16.72 -1.13
N ILE A 118 -4.85 -15.86 -1.29
CA ILE A 118 -5.07 -14.74 -0.37
C ILE A 118 -5.72 -15.23 0.94
N ALA A 119 -6.67 -16.14 0.84
CA ALA A 119 -7.32 -16.78 1.98
C ALA A 119 -6.30 -17.48 2.89
N GLU A 120 -5.43 -18.28 2.32
CA GLU A 120 -4.33 -18.96 3.04
C GLU A 120 -3.35 -17.95 3.67
N LYS A 121 -2.93 -16.94 2.90
CA LYS A 121 -1.96 -15.94 3.37
C LYS A 121 -2.42 -15.20 4.63
N TYR A 122 -3.72 -14.88 4.71
CA TYR A 122 -4.30 -14.09 5.79
C TYR A 122 -5.15 -14.91 6.75
N ASN A 123 -5.28 -16.23 6.54
CA ASN A 123 -6.13 -17.13 7.29
C ASN A 123 -7.58 -16.63 7.39
N ILE A 124 -8.17 -16.29 6.24
CA ILE A 124 -9.54 -15.79 6.10
C ILE A 124 -10.36 -16.71 5.18
N PRO A 125 -11.68 -16.84 5.39
CA PRO A 125 -12.54 -17.66 4.54
C PRO A 125 -12.58 -17.17 3.09
N ASN A 126 -12.43 -18.11 2.14
CA ASN A 126 -12.76 -17.94 0.74
C ASN A 126 -14.10 -18.63 0.46
N ILE A 127 -15.05 -17.90 -0.12
CA ILE A 127 -16.34 -18.45 -0.54
C ILE A 127 -16.37 -18.60 -2.07
N PRO A 128 -17.00 -19.64 -2.61
CA PRO A 128 -17.23 -19.75 -4.03
C PRO A 128 -17.95 -18.52 -4.57
N PHE A 129 -17.53 -18.04 -5.73
CA PHE A 129 -18.10 -16.80 -6.30
C PHE A 129 -19.61 -16.94 -6.54
N GLU A 130 -20.08 -18.13 -6.87
CA GLU A 130 -21.49 -18.44 -7.10
C GLU A 130 -22.35 -18.27 -5.83
N ASN A 131 -21.73 -18.30 -4.66
CA ASN A 131 -22.41 -18.22 -3.37
C ASN A 131 -22.39 -16.81 -2.76
N PHE A 132 -21.79 -15.81 -3.43
CA PHE A 132 -21.66 -14.46 -2.85
C PHE A 132 -23.02 -13.82 -2.54
N GLU A 133 -24.07 -14.08 -3.33
CA GLU A 133 -25.40 -13.52 -3.14
C GLU A 133 -26.02 -13.96 -1.80
N SER A 134 -25.86 -15.23 -1.45
CA SER A 134 -26.33 -15.75 -0.16
C SER A 134 -25.57 -15.17 1.03
N GLU A 135 -24.29 -14.87 0.84
CA GLU A 135 -23.45 -14.25 1.86
C GLU A 135 -23.77 -12.76 2.06
N LEU A 136 -24.22 -12.06 1.00
CA LEU A 136 -24.64 -10.66 1.08
C LEU A 136 -25.75 -10.44 2.11
N GLN A 137 -26.63 -11.42 2.32
CA GLN A 137 -27.70 -11.34 3.32
C GLN A 137 -27.15 -11.18 4.75
N LYS A 138 -25.94 -11.64 5.02
CA LYS A 138 -25.28 -11.56 6.33
C LYS A 138 -24.25 -10.43 6.39
N THR A 139 -23.95 -9.79 5.26
CA THR A 139 -22.87 -8.80 5.13
C THR A 139 -23.32 -7.44 5.66
N ASP A 140 -22.50 -6.82 6.50
CA ASP A 140 -22.67 -5.45 6.99
C ASP A 140 -21.86 -4.45 6.14
N ILE A 141 -20.70 -4.90 5.64
CA ILE A 141 -19.79 -4.08 4.82
C ILE A 141 -19.43 -4.89 3.56
N LEU A 142 -19.88 -4.43 2.42
CA LEU A 142 -19.53 -4.97 1.12
C LEU A 142 -18.46 -4.11 0.46
N ILE A 143 -17.35 -4.73 0.06
CA ILE A 143 -16.31 -4.06 -0.73
C ILE A 143 -16.22 -4.75 -2.08
N VAL A 144 -16.37 -3.99 -3.16
CA VAL A 144 -16.31 -4.49 -4.54
C VAL A 144 -15.04 -3.94 -5.20
N ALA A 145 -14.15 -4.84 -5.63
CA ALA A 145 -12.88 -4.52 -6.27
C ALA A 145 -12.63 -5.45 -7.45
N THR A 146 -13.61 -5.54 -8.36
CA THR A 146 -13.56 -6.46 -9.51
C THR A 146 -13.22 -5.72 -10.80
N GLY A 147 -12.81 -6.48 -11.82
CA GLY A 147 -12.60 -5.96 -13.17
C GLY A 147 -13.76 -6.26 -14.12
N ALA A 148 -14.99 -6.37 -13.62
CA ALA A 148 -16.16 -6.59 -14.47
C ALA A 148 -16.45 -5.36 -15.34
N LYS A 149 -16.94 -5.58 -16.56
CA LYS A 149 -17.29 -4.48 -17.47
C LYS A 149 -18.65 -3.85 -17.19
N THR A 150 -19.47 -4.54 -16.42
CA THR A 150 -20.84 -4.14 -16.06
C THR A 150 -21.06 -4.34 -14.58
N PRO A 151 -22.01 -3.64 -13.96
CA PRO A 151 -22.37 -3.84 -12.56
C PRO A 151 -22.74 -5.29 -12.26
N ILE A 152 -22.19 -5.83 -11.18
CA ILE A 152 -22.48 -7.17 -10.66
C ILE A 152 -23.35 -7.14 -9.40
N ILE A 153 -23.45 -5.98 -8.76
CA ILE A 153 -24.31 -5.75 -7.61
C ILE A 153 -25.43 -4.79 -8.00
N ASN A 154 -26.67 -5.20 -7.75
CA ASN A 154 -27.89 -4.41 -8.02
C ASN A 154 -28.85 -4.48 -6.82
N LYS A 155 -30.02 -3.82 -6.93
CA LYS A 155 -31.02 -3.75 -5.85
C LYS A 155 -31.47 -5.11 -5.33
N ASN A 156 -31.57 -6.12 -6.19
CA ASN A 156 -32.10 -7.44 -5.82
C ASN A 156 -31.16 -8.21 -4.86
N HIS A 157 -29.89 -7.81 -4.79
CA HIS A 157 -28.90 -8.44 -3.93
C HIS A 157 -28.91 -7.93 -2.49
N LEU A 158 -29.57 -6.79 -2.22
CA LEU A 158 -29.54 -6.12 -0.92
C LEU A 158 -30.94 -6.09 -0.27
N GLN A 159 -30.98 -6.11 1.06
CA GLN A 159 -32.21 -6.10 1.82
C GLN A 159 -32.60 -4.68 2.24
N HIS A 160 -33.89 -4.34 2.08
CA HIS A 160 -34.45 -3.13 2.65
C HIS A 160 -34.39 -3.13 4.19
N GLY A 161 -34.07 -1.97 4.77
CA GLY A 161 -34.04 -1.80 6.23
C GLY A 161 -32.81 -2.36 6.92
N LYS A 162 -31.96 -3.14 6.22
CA LYS A 162 -30.67 -3.59 6.75
C LYS A 162 -29.61 -2.51 6.52
N LYS A 163 -28.92 -2.10 7.60
CA LYS A 163 -27.80 -1.16 7.47
C LYS A 163 -26.61 -1.86 6.82
N THR A 164 -26.34 -1.51 5.56
CA THR A 164 -25.24 -2.08 4.79
C THR A 164 -24.42 -0.95 4.17
N LEU A 165 -23.11 -0.96 4.46
CA LEU A 165 -22.14 -0.10 3.78
C LEU A 165 -21.60 -0.82 2.55
N VAL A 166 -21.72 -0.21 1.38
CA VAL A 166 -21.20 -0.72 0.11
C VAL A 166 -20.13 0.23 -0.39
N ILE A 167 -18.93 -0.29 -0.64
CA ILE A 167 -17.79 0.47 -1.17
C ILE A 167 -17.40 -0.12 -2.52
N ASP A 168 -17.55 0.67 -3.59
CA ASP A 168 -17.17 0.25 -4.94
C ASP A 168 -15.81 0.84 -5.33
N LEU A 169 -14.81 -0.01 -5.42
CA LEU A 169 -13.42 0.32 -5.79
C LEU A 169 -13.12 -0.05 -7.25
N SER A 170 -14.14 -0.34 -8.05
CA SER A 170 -13.99 -0.83 -9.41
C SER A 170 -14.02 0.31 -10.43
N ILE A 171 -13.26 0.15 -11.53
CA ILE A 171 -13.32 1.02 -12.71
C ILE A 171 -13.46 0.13 -13.94
N PRO A 172 -14.61 0.21 -14.65
CA PRO A 172 -15.85 0.97 -14.33
C PRO A 172 -16.54 0.42 -13.08
N ASN A 173 -17.47 1.23 -12.52
CA ASN A 173 -18.21 0.84 -11.32
C ASN A 173 -18.91 -0.51 -11.51
N ASN A 174 -18.80 -1.38 -10.51
CA ASN A 174 -19.43 -2.70 -10.52
C ASN A 174 -20.64 -2.81 -9.58
N VAL A 175 -21.03 -1.69 -8.99
CA VAL A 175 -22.24 -1.57 -8.19
C VAL A 175 -23.21 -0.60 -8.91
N ASP A 176 -24.46 -1.02 -9.09
CA ASP A 176 -25.51 -0.16 -9.65
C ASP A 176 -25.80 1.02 -8.71
N LYS A 177 -25.75 2.23 -9.22
CA LYS A 177 -26.01 3.47 -8.44
C LYS A 177 -27.40 3.50 -7.80
N ASN A 178 -28.36 2.80 -8.38
CA ASN A 178 -29.73 2.72 -7.88
C ASN A 178 -29.84 2.03 -6.50
N ILE A 179 -28.82 1.33 -6.03
CA ILE A 179 -28.83 0.76 -4.66
C ILE A 179 -28.90 1.84 -3.58
N LYS A 180 -28.52 3.10 -3.89
CA LYS A 180 -28.64 4.25 -2.97
C LYS A 180 -30.10 4.55 -2.58
N GLU A 181 -31.07 4.08 -3.36
CA GLU A 181 -32.50 4.24 -3.08
C GLU A 181 -33.04 3.20 -2.07
N ILE A 182 -32.23 2.21 -1.69
CA ILE A 182 -32.61 1.21 -0.71
C ILE A 182 -32.39 1.78 0.69
N ASP A 183 -33.46 1.78 1.50
CA ASP A 183 -33.34 2.22 2.89
C ASP A 183 -32.32 1.39 3.66
N GLY A 184 -31.45 2.07 4.41
CA GLY A 184 -30.36 1.46 5.17
C GLY A 184 -29.08 1.21 4.38
N VAL A 185 -29.06 1.38 3.06
CA VAL A 185 -27.84 1.17 2.23
C VAL A 185 -27.10 2.49 2.01
N THR A 186 -25.80 2.46 2.29
CA THR A 186 -24.87 3.56 1.98
C THR A 186 -23.91 3.09 0.91
N LEU A 187 -23.90 3.72 -0.27
CA LEU A 187 -22.95 3.45 -1.34
C LEU A 187 -21.91 4.57 -1.43
N ILE A 188 -20.64 4.17 -1.34
CA ILE A 188 -19.47 5.02 -1.58
C ILE A 188 -18.67 4.42 -2.73
N ASP A 189 -18.34 5.22 -3.72
CA ASP A 189 -17.47 4.85 -4.83
C ASP A 189 -16.10 5.56 -4.72
N ILE A 190 -15.24 5.35 -5.71
CA ILE A 190 -13.91 5.98 -5.75
C ILE A 190 -14.01 7.50 -5.71
N ASP A 191 -15.00 8.09 -6.40
CA ASP A 191 -15.19 9.54 -6.40
C ASP A 191 -15.58 10.05 -5.00
N GLY A 192 -16.45 9.33 -4.29
CA GLY A 192 -16.80 9.63 -2.90
C GLY A 192 -15.60 9.51 -1.92
N LEU A 193 -14.67 8.62 -2.19
CA LEU A 193 -13.42 8.50 -1.41
C LEU A 193 -12.39 9.57 -1.77
N SER A 194 -12.45 10.13 -2.98
CA SER A 194 -11.44 11.06 -3.51
C SER A 194 -11.33 12.35 -2.69
N SER A 195 -12.42 12.85 -2.12
CA SER A 195 -12.39 14.04 -1.26
C SER A 195 -11.50 13.83 -0.03
N GLN A 196 -11.56 12.66 0.59
CA GLN A 196 -10.71 12.30 1.74
C GLN A 196 -9.25 12.11 1.33
N ILE A 197 -9.03 11.57 0.12
CA ILE A 197 -7.69 11.44 -0.45
C ILE A 197 -7.07 12.83 -0.68
N GLN A 198 -7.86 13.77 -1.24
CA GLN A 198 -7.40 15.14 -1.49
C GLN A 198 -7.02 15.87 -0.19
N GLU A 199 -7.87 15.82 0.83
CA GLU A 199 -7.56 16.42 2.13
C GLU A 199 -6.26 15.84 2.71
N THR A 200 -6.11 14.53 2.66
CA THR A 200 -4.88 13.85 3.10
C THR A 200 -3.67 14.29 2.28
N MET A 201 -3.82 14.45 0.97
CA MET A 201 -2.73 14.90 0.09
C MET A 201 -2.31 16.34 0.39
N GLU A 202 -3.26 17.22 0.72
CA GLU A 202 -2.94 18.59 1.15
C GLU A 202 -2.19 18.61 2.48
N GLN A 203 -2.60 17.82 3.46
CA GLN A 203 -1.88 17.67 4.72
C GLN A 203 -0.45 17.14 4.49
N ARG A 204 -0.28 16.14 3.62
CA ARG A 204 1.03 15.62 3.26
C ARG A 204 1.92 16.64 2.58
N ARG A 205 1.34 17.50 1.71
CA ARG A 205 2.08 18.59 1.06
C ARG A 205 2.70 19.56 2.08
N LYS A 206 2.02 19.83 3.18
CA LYS A 206 2.55 20.68 4.26
C LYS A 206 3.77 20.07 4.96
N GLU A 207 3.92 18.76 4.91
CA GLU A 207 5.06 18.04 5.49
C GLU A 207 6.27 17.90 4.54
N ILE A 208 6.13 18.30 3.26
CA ILE A 208 7.22 18.22 2.26
C ILE A 208 8.48 18.95 2.72
N PRO A 209 8.45 20.21 3.20
CA PRO A 209 9.66 20.91 3.60
C PRO A 209 10.44 20.15 4.66
N LYS A 210 9.75 19.60 5.65
CA LYS A 210 10.36 18.81 6.72
C LYS A 210 10.99 17.51 6.21
N ALA A 211 10.33 16.85 5.25
CA ALA A 211 10.89 15.68 4.60
C ALA A 211 12.12 16.02 3.75
N GLU A 212 12.11 17.15 3.04
CA GLU A 212 13.26 17.64 2.27
C GLU A 212 14.47 17.94 3.15
N ASP A 213 14.26 18.52 4.33
CA ASP A 213 15.35 18.80 5.28
C ASP A 213 15.99 17.50 5.78
N ILE A 214 15.18 16.47 6.06
CA ILE A 214 15.68 15.14 6.41
C ILE A 214 16.49 14.55 5.24
N ILE A 215 16.00 14.66 4.02
CA ILE A 215 16.70 14.19 2.81
C ILE A 215 18.04 14.89 2.68
N LYS A 216 18.07 16.24 2.74
CA LYS A 216 19.28 17.05 2.61
C LYS A 216 20.34 16.66 3.65
N LEU A 217 19.91 16.49 4.92
CA LEU A 217 20.81 16.10 5.99
C LEU A 217 21.43 14.73 5.73
N MET A 218 20.63 13.72 5.41
CA MET A 218 21.13 12.36 5.20
C MET A 218 21.87 12.18 3.87
N MET A 219 21.53 12.98 2.85
CA MET A 219 22.30 13.00 1.59
C MET A 219 23.71 13.54 1.80
N LYS A 220 23.93 14.47 2.74
CA LYS A 220 25.27 14.96 3.06
C LYS A 220 26.19 13.82 3.47
N ASP A 221 25.74 12.93 4.36
CA ASP A 221 26.49 11.76 4.80
C ASP A 221 26.84 10.81 3.64
N PHE A 222 25.85 10.61 2.73
CA PHE A 222 26.10 9.77 1.55
C PHE A 222 27.12 10.39 0.61
N LEU A 223 27.04 11.70 0.36
CA LEU A 223 27.99 12.42 -0.51
C LEU A 223 29.40 12.47 0.09
N GLU A 224 29.53 12.62 1.41
CA GLU A 224 30.83 12.54 2.09
C GLU A 224 31.45 11.14 1.96
N TRP A 225 30.65 10.10 2.14
CA TRP A 225 31.09 8.74 1.90
C TRP A 225 31.54 8.53 0.43
N GLU A 226 30.79 9.05 -0.54
CA GLU A 226 31.13 8.96 -1.96
C GLU A 226 32.48 9.64 -2.26
N LYS A 227 32.71 10.83 -1.72
CA LYS A 227 33.99 11.54 -1.83
C LYS A 227 35.13 10.71 -1.26
N THR A 228 34.98 10.20 -0.05
CA THR A 228 35.97 9.36 0.60
C THR A 228 36.28 8.11 -0.24
N ARG A 229 35.25 7.43 -0.77
CA ARG A 229 35.44 6.25 -1.63
C ARG A 229 36.24 6.57 -2.91
N LYS A 230 36.01 7.73 -3.53
CA LYS A 230 36.77 8.16 -4.71
C LYS A 230 38.24 8.46 -4.39
N MET A 231 38.56 8.76 -3.13
CA MET A 231 39.93 9.02 -2.68
C MET A 231 40.71 7.74 -2.32
N VAL A 232 40.03 6.66 -1.94
CA VAL A 232 40.65 5.39 -1.52
C VAL A 232 41.68 4.85 -2.51
N PRO A 233 41.42 4.78 -3.84
CA PRO A 233 42.43 4.33 -4.80
C PRO A 233 43.66 5.22 -4.84
N LYS A 234 43.49 6.54 -4.71
CA LYS A 234 44.58 7.51 -4.69
C LYS A 234 45.45 7.35 -3.45
N ILE A 235 44.84 7.14 -2.28
CA ILE A 235 45.52 6.90 -1.02
C ILE A 235 46.30 5.56 -1.06
N HIS A 236 45.71 4.53 -1.66
CA HIS A 236 46.37 3.24 -1.83
C HIS A 236 47.61 3.35 -2.74
N ASN A 237 47.47 4.06 -3.86
CA ASN A 237 48.53 4.31 -4.79
C ASN A 237 49.69 5.11 -4.13
N PHE A 238 49.35 6.14 -3.36
CA PHE A 238 50.32 6.90 -2.59
C PHE A 238 51.07 6.07 -1.56
N LYS A 239 50.35 5.22 -0.80
CA LYS A 239 50.97 4.28 0.16
C LYS A 239 51.88 3.28 -0.51
N SER A 240 51.56 2.78 -1.70
CA SER A 240 52.43 1.85 -2.43
C SER A 240 53.72 2.51 -2.91
N ILE A 241 53.63 3.80 -3.35
CA ILE A 241 54.81 4.58 -3.72
C ILE A 241 55.72 4.83 -2.53
N LEU A 242 55.19 5.23 -1.38
CA LEU A 242 55.96 5.40 -0.14
C LEU A 242 56.68 4.13 0.29
N LYS A 243 55.97 2.99 0.26
CA LYS A 243 56.58 1.68 0.61
C LYS A 243 57.71 1.27 -0.33
N ASN A 244 57.64 1.62 -1.61
CA ASN A 244 58.69 1.38 -2.58
C ASN A 244 59.92 2.28 -2.37
N ILE A 245 59.74 3.48 -1.82
CA ILE A 245 60.84 4.38 -1.47
C ILE A 245 61.57 3.86 -0.23
N GLU A 246 60.83 3.45 0.82
CA GLU A 246 61.40 2.87 2.05
C GLU A 246 62.16 1.55 1.85
N LEU A 247 61.90 0.80 0.79
CA LEU A 247 62.55 -0.46 0.47
C LEU A 247 63.83 -0.28 -0.41
N ASN A 248 64.06 0.94 -0.88
CA ASN A 248 65.24 1.29 -1.73
C ASN A 248 66.29 2.14 -1.00
N GLU A 249 66.11 2.42 0.29
CA GLU A 249 67.12 2.91 1.22
C GLU A 249 67.69 1.74 2.06
#